data_581d9bd4160ecaeb0036f613cd130bf0
#
_entry.id   581d9bd4160ecaeb0036f613cd130bf0
#
_cell.length_a   1.000
_cell.length_b   1.000
_cell.length_c   1.000
_cell.angle_alpha   90.00
_cell.angle_beta   90.00
_cell.angle_gamma   90.00
#
_symmetry.space_group_name_H-M   'P 1'
#
loop_
_entity.id
_entity.type
_entity.pdbx_description
1 polymer ?
#
loop_
_entity_poly.entity_id
_entity_poly.type
_entity_poly.pdbx_seq_one_letter_code
_entity_poly.pdbx_strand_id
1 'polypeptide(L)'
;MLYTFGGKAPQVDPTAFISASAELIGDVIVGPRCYIGPYAVIRADASRIVLEEEVAVEDGVIIHTGGEDPVVTISRRVTIGHGAIIHARVIGPE
;
A
#
# COMPACT_ATOMS: atom_id res chain seq x y z
N MET A 1 -5.97 7.86 -6.49
CA MET A 1 -5.17 8.35 -7.62
C MET A 1 -3.72 7.89 -7.48
N LEU A 2 -3.03 7.69 -8.59
CA LEU A 2 -1.66 7.17 -8.58
C LEU A 2 -0.70 8.31 -8.89
N TYR A 3 0.33 8.48 -8.06
CA TYR A 3 1.30 9.57 -8.22
C TYR A 3 2.70 9.02 -8.36
N THR A 4 3.45 9.57 -9.32
CA THR A 4 4.87 9.28 -9.45
C THR A 4 5.65 10.13 -8.44
N PHE A 5 6.62 9.52 -7.79
CA PHE A 5 7.52 10.24 -6.89
C PHE A 5 8.94 9.71 -7.07
N GLY A 6 9.90 10.61 -7.28
CA GLY A 6 11.30 10.22 -7.46
C GLY A 6 11.52 9.29 -8.65
N GLY A 7 10.75 9.45 -9.71
CA GLY A 7 10.84 8.59 -10.88
C GLY A 7 10.16 7.23 -10.73
N LYS A 8 9.52 6.97 -9.60
CA LYS A 8 8.83 5.69 -9.34
C LYS A 8 7.33 5.93 -9.32
N ALA A 9 6.59 5.06 -9.99
CA ALA A 9 5.12 5.12 -10.05
C ALA A 9 4.53 3.84 -9.47
N PRO A 10 3.34 3.90 -8.86
CA PRO A 10 2.67 2.70 -8.38
C PRO A 10 2.43 1.70 -9.51
N GLN A 11 2.66 0.43 -9.20
CA GLN A 11 2.39 -0.67 -10.12
C GLN A 11 1.29 -1.51 -9.50
N VAL A 12 0.16 -1.59 -10.19
CA VAL A 12 -1.05 -2.24 -9.67
C VAL A 12 -1.40 -3.42 -10.54
N ASP A 13 -1.55 -4.58 -9.90
CA ASP A 13 -2.00 -5.77 -10.62
C ASP A 13 -3.41 -5.53 -11.17
N PRO A 14 -3.70 -5.94 -12.41
CA PRO A 14 -5.01 -5.68 -13.00
C PRO A 14 -6.19 -6.32 -12.26
N THR A 15 -5.96 -7.28 -11.39
CA THR A 15 -7.04 -7.90 -10.60
C THR A 15 -7.29 -7.17 -9.28
N ALA A 16 -6.47 -6.19 -8.93
CA ALA A 16 -6.65 -5.43 -7.70
C ALA A 16 -7.71 -4.34 -7.89
N PHE A 17 -8.40 -4.00 -6.80
CA PHE A 17 -9.34 -2.89 -6.78
C PHE A 17 -8.74 -1.72 -6.01
N ILE A 18 -8.68 -0.56 -6.64
CA ILE A 18 -8.23 0.67 -5.99
C ILE A 18 -9.39 1.65 -6.03
N SER A 19 -9.86 2.08 -4.87
CA SER A 19 -10.91 3.10 -4.80
C SER A 19 -10.44 4.39 -5.47
N ALA A 20 -11.35 5.08 -6.15
CA ALA A 20 -11.02 6.34 -6.81
C ALA A 20 -10.52 7.41 -5.84
N SER A 21 -10.92 7.34 -4.57
CA SER A 21 -10.48 8.29 -3.54
C SER A 21 -9.22 7.86 -2.78
N ALA A 22 -8.66 6.69 -3.10
CA ALA A 22 -7.39 6.26 -2.51
C ALA A 22 -6.23 6.97 -3.20
N GLU A 23 -5.15 7.20 -2.43
CA GLU A 23 -3.95 7.87 -2.94
C GLU A 23 -2.75 6.94 -2.80
N LEU A 24 -2.13 6.58 -3.91
CA LEU A 24 -0.93 5.76 -3.94
C LEU A 24 0.21 6.61 -4.51
N ILE A 25 1.28 6.75 -3.75
CA ILE A 25 2.37 7.67 -4.07
C ILE A 25 3.69 6.91 -4.10
N GLY A 26 4.38 6.98 -5.23
CA GLY A 26 5.75 6.49 -5.35
C GLY A 26 5.83 4.98 -5.62
N ASP A 27 6.83 4.35 -5.04
CA ASP A 27 7.22 2.98 -5.35
C ASP A 27 6.34 1.95 -4.61
N VAL A 28 5.06 1.93 -4.98
CA VAL A 28 4.07 1.01 -4.40
C VAL A 28 3.83 -0.13 -5.38
N ILE A 29 3.95 -1.36 -4.90
CA ILE A 29 3.62 -2.56 -5.68
C ILE A 29 2.37 -3.17 -5.06
N VAL A 30 1.29 -3.25 -5.83
CA VAL A 30 0.03 -3.82 -5.37
C VAL A 30 -0.19 -5.15 -6.06
N GLY A 31 -0.21 -6.22 -5.28
CA GLY A 31 -0.35 -7.58 -5.78
C GLY A 31 -1.77 -7.94 -6.20
N PRO A 32 -1.94 -9.17 -6.70
CA PRO A 32 -3.23 -9.58 -7.25
C PRO A 32 -4.33 -9.65 -6.18
N ARG A 33 -5.51 -9.29 -6.60
CA ARG A 33 -6.74 -9.36 -5.81
C ARG A 33 -6.67 -8.56 -4.51
N CYS A 34 -5.81 -7.56 -4.45
CA CYS A 34 -5.79 -6.62 -3.34
C CYS A 34 -7.00 -5.70 -3.40
N TYR A 35 -7.38 -5.18 -2.24
CA TYR A 35 -8.44 -4.19 -2.11
C TYR A 35 -7.87 -2.97 -1.39
N ILE A 36 -7.98 -1.80 -2.02
CA ILE A 36 -7.58 -0.53 -1.40
C ILE A 36 -8.83 0.35 -1.32
N GLY A 37 -9.30 0.56 -0.10
CA GLY A 37 -10.56 1.25 0.15
C GLY A 37 -10.51 2.76 0.04
N PRO A 38 -11.68 3.40 0.18
CA PRO A 38 -11.80 4.86 0.07
C PRO A 38 -10.90 5.59 1.05
N TYR A 39 -10.29 6.66 0.58
CA TYR A 39 -9.44 7.55 1.39
C TYR A 39 -8.22 6.90 2.02
N ALA A 40 -7.87 5.69 1.60
CA ALA A 40 -6.60 5.09 2.00
C ALA A 40 -5.45 5.84 1.34
N VAL A 41 -4.35 5.99 2.07
CA VAL A 41 -3.14 6.65 1.56
C VAL A 41 -1.96 5.71 1.73
N ILE A 42 -1.32 5.36 0.63
CA ILE A 42 -0.13 4.51 0.65
C ILE A 42 1.00 5.34 0.06
N ARG A 43 1.94 5.72 0.92
CA ARG A 43 2.96 6.70 0.58
C ARG A 43 4.35 6.07 0.64
N ALA A 44 4.86 5.67 -0.50
CA ALA A 44 6.18 5.05 -0.64
C ALA A 44 7.18 6.07 -1.18
N ASP A 45 7.32 7.18 -0.46
CA ASP A 45 8.21 8.26 -0.88
C ASP A 45 9.62 8.10 -0.32
N ALA A 46 9.82 7.30 0.72
CA ALA A 46 11.13 7.04 1.31
C ALA A 46 11.67 5.67 0.92
N SER A 47 10.81 4.66 0.84
CA SER A 47 11.21 3.32 0.43
C SER A 47 10.01 2.60 -0.16
N ARG A 48 10.27 1.42 -0.76
CA ARG A 48 9.22 0.66 -1.45
C ARG A 48 8.21 0.07 -0.49
N ILE A 49 6.94 0.08 -0.89
CA ILE A 49 5.87 -0.65 -0.19
C ILE A 49 5.36 -1.74 -1.12
N VAL A 50 5.33 -2.98 -0.62
CA VAL A 50 4.79 -4.12 -1.36
C VAL A 50 3.58 -4.66 -0.63
N LEU A 51 2.45 -4.71 -1.32
CA LEU A 51 1.25 -5.41 -0.86
C LEU A 51 1.20 -6.73 -1.61
N GLU A 52 1.31 -7.83 -0.87
CA GLU A 52 1.26 -9.15 -1.49
C GLU A 52 -0.19 -9.49 -1.88
N GLU A 53 -0.44 -10.69 -2.34
CA GLU A 53 -1.77 -11.04 -2.87
C GLU A 53 -2.86 -10.94 -1.79
N GLU A 54 -4.04 -10.56 -2.21
CA GLU A 54 -5.24 -10.56 -1.37
C GLU A 54 -5.11 -9.74 -0.07
N VAL A 55 -4.29 -8.71 -0.09
CA VAL A 55 -4.21 -7.76 1.02
C VAL A 55 -5.39 -6.80 0.92
N ALA A 56 -6.06 -6.58 2.04
CA ALA A 56 -7.15 -5.61 2.11
C ALA A 56 -6.72 -4.42 2.97
N VAL A 57 -6.70 -3.25 2.36
CA VAL A 57 -6.43 -2.00 3.04
C VAL A 57 -7.75 -1.25 3.10
N GLU A 58 -8.30 -1.11 4.31
CA GLU A 58 -9.64 -0.57 4.46
C GLU A 58 -9.66 0.96 4.49
N ASP A 59 -10.85 1.52 4.70
CA ASP A 59 -11.07 2.96 4.55
C ASP A 59 -10.18 3.77 5.48
N GLY A 60 -9.58 4.84 4.95
CA GLY A 60 -8.81 5.79 5.74
C GLY A 60 -7.49 5.30 6.30
N VAL A 61 -7.02 4.13 5.89
CA VAL A 61 -5.73 3.60 6.34
C VAL A 61 -4.60 4.42 5.74
N ILE A 62 -3.57 4.67 6.55
CA ILE A 62 -2.37 5.35 6.08
C ILE A 62 -1.17 4.41 6.25
N ILE A 63 -0.48 4.12 5.15
CA ILE A 63 0.76 3.34 5.18
C ILE A 63 1.88 4.27 4.70
N HIS A 64 2.90 4.41 5.52
CA HIS A 64 4.01 5.31 5.23
C HIS A 64 5.34 4.64 5.55
N THR A 65 6.35 4.90 4.74
CA THR A 65 7.69 4.33 4.94
C THR A 65 8.58 5.25 5.75
N GLY A 66 9.43 4.66 6.57
CA GLY A 66 10.55 5.36 7.17
C GLY A 66 11.75 5.32 6.22
N GLY A 67 12.58 6.35 6.23
CA GLY A 67 13.69 6.48 5.30
C GLY A 67 14.78 5.43 5.43
N GLU A 68 14.80 4.69 6.53
CA GLU A 68 15.84 3.69 6.78
C GLU A 68 15.45 2.28 6.33
N ASP A 69 14.18 2.06 6.04
CA ASP A 69 13.70 0.74 5.65
C ASP A 69 13.77 0.57 4.14
N PRO A 70 14.46 -0.45 3.63
CA PRO A 70 14.56 -0.63 2.19
C PRO A 70 13.25 -1.04 1.53
N VAL A 71 12.44 -1.81 2.24
CA VAL A 71 11.13 -2.28 1.75
C VAL A 71 10.19 -2.45 2.93
N VAL A 72 8.94 -2.04 2.76
CA VAL A 72 7.85 -2.35 3.70
C VAL A 72 6.96 -3.37 3.01
N THR A 73 6.78 -4.52 3.64
CA THR A 73 5.99 -5.61 3.05
C THR A 73 4.75 -5.88 3.88
N ILE A 74 3.59 -5.85 3.23
CA ILE A 74 2.34 -6.32 3.82
C ILE A 74 2.09 -7.71 3.24
N SER A 75 2.16 -8.73 4.09
CA SER A 75 2.08 -10.12 3.66
C SER A 75 0.69 -10.49 3.17
N ARG A 76 0.63 -11.56 2.40
CA ARG A 76 -0.61 -12.02 1.77
C ARG A 76 -1.75 -12.17 2.77
N ARG A 77 -2.94 -11.84 2.33
CA ARG A 77 -4.21 -11.99 3.06
C ARG A 77 -4.28 -11.23 4.38
N VAL A 78 -3.40 -10.24 4.59
CA VAL A 78 -3.51 -9.34 5.73
C VAL A 78 -4.63 -8.34 5.47
N THR A 79 -5.46 -8.08 6.47
CA THR A 79 -6.45 -7.01 6.44
C THR A 79 -6.03 -5.92 7.42
N ILE A 80 -5.90 -4.71 6.91
CA ILE A 80 -5.59 -3.54 7.74
C ILE A 80 -6.89 -2.77 7.95
N GLY A 81 -7.33 -2.70 9.20
CA GLY A 81 -8.62 -2.14 9.57
C GLY A 81 -8.70 -0.62 9.39
N HIS A 82 -9.94 -0.13 9.34
CA HIS A 82 -10.24 1.27 9.08
C HIS A 82 -9.42 2.23 9.95
N GLY A 83 -8.86 3.26 9.32
CA GLY A 83 -8.16 4.33 10.01
C GLY A 83 -6.83 3.97 10.62
N ALA A 84 -6.32 2.75 10.43
CA ALA A 84 -5.02 2.36 10.98
C ALA A 84 -3.90 3.17 10.33
N ILE A 85 -2.87 3.46 11.11
CA ILE A 85 -1.68 4.14 10.62
C ILE A 85 -0.51 3.18 10.78
N ILE A 86 0.08 2.79 9.65
CA ILE A 86 1.13 1.79 9.61
C ILE A 86 2.46 2.46 9.27
N HIS A 87 3.43 2.23 10.16
CA HIS A 87 4.79 2.72 9.96
C HIS A 87 5.75 1.60 10.37
N ALA A 88 5.66 0.49 9.66
CA ALA A 88 6.35 -0.75 10.01
C ALA A 88 7.07 -1.32 8.79
N ARG A 89 8.02 -2.22 9.05
CA ARG A 89 8.79 -2.85 7.98
C ARG A 89 8.07 -4.02 7.36
N VAL A 90 7.43 -4.83 8.19
CA VAL A 90 6.71 -6.03 7.74
C VAL A 90 5.45 -6.18 8.56
N ILE A 91 4.34 -6.41 7.86
CA ILE A 91 3.10 -6.83 8.50
C ILE A 91 2.90 -8.28 8.08
N GLY A 92 2.88 -9.16 9.07
CA GLY A 92 2.87 -10.60 8.85
C GLY A 92 1.58 -11.12 8.23
N PRO A 93 1.59 -12.39 7.81
CA PRO A 93 0.43 -12.98 7.13
C PRO A 93 -0.76 -13.09 8.09
N GLU A 94 -1.92 -12.70 7.56
CA GLU A 94 -3.22 -12.82 8.23
C GLU A 94 -3.24 -12.31 9.64
#